data_76cd87bcfd75c2274a9e9213dd053913
#
_entry.id   76cd87bcfd75c2274a9e9213dd053913
#
_cell.length_a   1.000
_cell.length_b   1.000
_cell.length_c   1.000
_cell.angle_alpha   90.00
_cell.angle_beta   90.00
_cell.angle_gamma   90.00
#
_symmetry.space_group_name_H-M   'P 1'
#
loop_
_entity.id
_entity.type
_entity.pdbx_description
1 polymer ?
#
loop_
_entity_poly.entity_id
_entity_poly.type
_entity_poly.pdbx_seq_one_letter_code
_entity_poly.pdbx_strand_id
1 'polypeptide(L)'
;MQFPKANSFSQDIVLSKIMGPNPLKLCEEMLLTANEIVGNEAVSPSSVVLDLGSGTGITTALLAREFGYVAYAVDLWSNPTENMRFFKTLGLTNRQIVPVKADASEGLPFAEGFFDAVVSIDSYNYFGRSAEYLDAKLLPYVKRGGIVALCFPGMKHDCHANPPACLLESWTPDQLDYIHDIPWWNAIFEQSKNADILGMREMQCTEEAWADWLSCDNEYARCDASAVKAGALEYLNTIMVVLRKR
;
A
#
# COMPACT_ATOMS: atom_id res chain seq x y z
N MET A 1 -4.69 16.74 -7.40
CA MET A 1 -5.86 16.20 -6.62
C MET A 1 -5.84 16.83 -5.23
N GLN A 2 -6.96 16.88 -4.49
CA GLN A 2 -6.97 17.37 -3.12
C GLN A 2 -6.98 16.16 -2.17
N PHE A 3 -6.13 16.19 -1.14
CA PHE A 3 -5.97 15.12 -0.15
C PHE A 3 -6.26 15.64 1.26
N PRO A 4 -7.54 15.99 1.59
CA PRO A 4 -7.86 16.61 2.88
C PRO A 4 -7.55 15.72 4.07
N LYS A 5 -7.68 14.39 3.94
CA LYS A 5 -7.37 13.45 5.01
C LYS A 5 -5.86 13.27 5.19
N ALA A 6 -5.11 13.08 4.12
CA ALA A 6 -3.64 13.00 4.18
C ALA A 6 -3.05 14.31 4.71
N ASN A 7 -3.57 15.45 4.25
CA ASN A 7 -3.12 16.79 4.68
C ASN A 7 -3.53 17.16 6.12
N SER A 8 -4.33 16.34 6.81
CA SER A 8 -4.62 16.52 8.25
C SER A 8 -3.43 16.16 9.14
N PHE A 9 -2.43 15.46 8.60
CA PHE A 9 -1.16 15.19 9.26
C PHE A 9 -0.17 16.31 8.97
N SER A 10 0.56 16.78 9.99
CA SER A 10 1.60 17.78 9.76
C SER A 10 2.71 17.22 8.87
N GLN A 11 3.29 18.07 8.03
CA GLN A 11 4.36 17.67 7.12
C GLN A 11 5.55 17.04 7.87
N ASP A 12 5.94 17.57 9.03
CA ASP A 12 7.02 17.01 9.83
C ASP A 12 6.73 15.55 10.26
N ILE A 13 5.50 15.25 10.66
CA ILE A 13 5.11 13.87 10.99
C ILE A 13 5.21 13.00 9.74
N VAL A 14 4.65 13.44 8.62
CA VAL A 14 4.68 12.68 7.36
C VAL A 14 6.12 12.38 6.97
N LEU A 15 6.97 13.40 6.80
CA LEU A 15 8.36 13.24 6.34
C LEU A 15 9.22 12.40 7.30
N SER A 16 8.89 12.37 8.60
CA SER A 16 9.60 11.54 9.59
C SER A 16 9.17 10.07 9.59
N LYS A 17 8.08 9.72 8.88
CA LYS A 17 7.46 8.40 8.96
C LYS A 17 7.38 7.66 7.62
N ILE A 18 7.41 8.35 6.51
CA ILE A 18 7.33 7.70 5.20
C ILE A 18 8.64 6.99 4.86
N MET A 19 8.53 5.90 4.12
CA MET A 19 9.64 5.02 3.73
C MET A 19 9.67 4.78 2.21
N GLY A 20 8.96 5.62 1.48
CA GLY A 20 8.76 5.62 0.04
C GLY A 20 7.83 6.77 -0.35
N PRO A 21 7.28 6.79 -1.56
CA PRO A 21 6.29 7.78 -2.01
C PRO A 21 5.17 7.92 -0.99
N ASN A 22 4.69 9.15 -0.76
CA ASN A 22 3.78 9.47 0.35
C ASN A 22 2.57 8.54 0.42
N PRO A 23 2.55 7.56 1.36
CA PRO A 23 1.53 6.53 1.42
C PRO A 23 0.16 7.07 1.84
N LEU A 24 0.11 8.25 2.47
CA LEU A 24 -1.17 8.85 2.87
C LEU A 24 -1.95 9.34 1.66
N LYS A 25 -1.28 10.01 0.70
CA LYS A 25 -1.89 10.45 -0.56
C LYS A 25 -2.32 9.25 -1.41
N LEU A 26 -1.42 8.24 -1.52
CA LEU A 26 -1.72 7.00 -2.23
C LEU A 26 -2.94 6.28 -1.61
N CYS A 27 -2.99 6.14 -0.29
CA CYS A 27 -4.09 5.51 0.42
C CYS A 27 -5.41 6.27 0.23
N GLU A 28 -5.40 7.60 0.34
CA GLU A 28 -6.59 8.40 0.18
C GLU A 28 -7.15 8.31 -1.25
N GLU A 29 -6.31 8.44 -2.29
CA GLU A 29 -6.75 8.26 -3.68
C GLU A 29 -7.30 6.86 -3.91
N MET A 30 -6.60 5.83 -3.43
CA MET A 30 -7.02 4.44 -3.61
C MET A 30 -8.40 4.17 -3.00
N LEU A 31 -8.65 4.64 -1.77
CA LEU A 31 -9.94 4.42 -1.10
C LEU A 31 -11.07 5.24 -1.73
N LEU A 32 -10.80 6.46 -2.19
CA LEU A 32 -11.78 7.25 -2.96
C LEU A 32 -12.14 6.55 -4.27
N THR A 33 -11.13 6.04 -4.98
CA THR A 33 -11.34 5.26 -6.21
C THR A 33 -12.09 3.96 -5.95
N ALA A 34 -11.80 3.26 -4.86
CA ALA A 34 -12.55 2.06 -4.48
C ALA A 34 -14.03 2.37 -4.26
N ASN A 35 -14.35 3.50 -3.61
CA ASN A 35 -15.74 3.96 -3.44
C ASN A 35 -16.42 4.25 -4.79
N GLU A 36 -15.73 4.89 -5.74
CA GLU A 36 -16.25 5.13 -7.09
C GLU A 36 -16.54 3.82 -7.85
N ILE A 37 -15.60 2.86 -7.78
CA ILE A 37 -15.72 1.55 -8.44
C ILE A 37 -16.90 0.74 -7.88
N VAL A 38 -17.06 0.76 -6.56
CA VAL A 38 -18.13 0.02 -5.88
C VAL A 38 -19.49 0.72 -5.98
N GLY A 39 -19.49 2.03 -6.28
CA GLY A 39 -20.68 2.87 -6.39
C GLY A 39 -21.26 3.34 -5.04
N ASN A 40 -20.57 3.06 -3.95
CA ASN A 40 -20.88 3.49 -2.59
C ASN A 40 -19.62 3.39 -1.73
N GLU A 41 -19.74 3.55 -0.41
CA GLU A 41 -18.63 3.29 0.51
C GLU A 41 -18.14 1.84 0.38
N ALA A 42 -16.94 1.63 -0.16
CA ALA A 42 -16.34 0.31 -0.31
C ALA A 42 -16.03 -0.33 1.06
N VAL A 43 -15.66 0.52 2.02
CA VAL A 43 -15.37 0.14 3.43
C VAL A 43 -16.05 1.13 4.34
N SER A 44 -17.01 0.69 5.14
CA SER A 44 -17.77 1.56 6.03
C SER A 44 -16.97 1.93 7.29
N PRO A 45 -17.26 3.09 7.93
CA PRO A 45 -16.70 3.41 9.23
C PRO A 45 -16.94 2.29 10.25
N SER A 46 -16.01 2.13 11.18
CA SER A 46 -15.98 1.04 12.18
C SER A 46 -15.70 -0.37 11.64
N SER A 47 -15.48 -0.53 10.33
CA SER A 47 -14.99 -1.78 9.76
C SER A 47 -13.64 -2.17 10.34
N VAL A 48 -13.40 -3.47 10.45
CA VAL A 48 -12.12 -4.03 10.87
C VAL A 48 -11.23 -4.18 9.63
N VAL A 49 -10.16 -3.40 9.58
CA VAL A 49 -9.28 -3.30 8.40
C VAL A 49 -7.87 -3.75 8.73
N LEU A 50 -7.30 -4.58 7.86
CA LEU A 50 -5.89 -4.94 7.87
C LEU A 50 -5.11 -3.93 7.01
N ASP A 51 -4.10 -3.29 7.59
CA ASP A 51 -3.05 -2.57 6.88
C ASP A 51 -1.82 -3.49 6.80
N LEU A 52 -1.62 -4.11 5.62
CA LEU A 52 -0.63 -5.15 5.40
C LEU A 52 0.66 -4.56 4.82
N GLY A 53 1.76 -4.70 5.55
CA GLY A 53 3.01 -4.00 5.27
C GLY A 53 2.94 -2.55 5.75
N SER A 54 2.45 -2.35 6.97
CA SER A 54 2.13 -1.03 7.53
C SER A 54 3.35 -0.15 7.85
N GLY A 55 4.56 -0.71 7.81
CA GLY A 55 5.80 0.00 8.13
C GLY A 55 5.73 0.72 9.47
N THR A 56 6.01 2.00 9.47
CA THR A 56 5.97 2.86 10.67
C THR A 56 4.55 3.11 11.21
N GLY A 57 3.50 2.64 10.50
CA GLY A 57 2.11 2.74 10.90
C GLY A 57 1.42 4.05 10.51
N ILE A 58 2.04 4.91 9.71
CA ILE A 58 1.42 6.19 9.37
C ILE A 58 0.15 6.01 8.53
N THR A 59 0.12 5.05 7.61
CA THR A 59 -1.08 4.67 6.84
C THR A 59 -2.16 4.14 7.76
N THR A 60 -1.80 3.26 8.70
CA THR A 60 -2.75 2.73 9.68
C THR A 60 -3.37 3.83 10.53
N ALA A 61 -2.56 4.85 10.91
CA ALA A 61 -3.07 6.01 11.64
C ALA A 61 -4.07 6.83 10.81
N LEU A 62 -3.85 6.98 9.50
CA LEU A 62 -4.81 7.61 8.57
C LEU A 62 -6.12 6.81 8.54
N LEU A 63 -6.04 5.49 8.38
CA LEU A 63 -7.22 4.60 8.33
C LEU A 63 -8.06 4.72 9.60
N ALA A 64 -7.41 4.70 10.77
CA ALA A 64 -8.10 4.77 12.05
C ALA A 64 -8.67 6.18 12.34
N ARG A 65 -7.91 7.25 12.08
CA ARG A 65 -8.26 8.60 12.48
C ARG A 65 -9.21 9.27 11.50
N GLU A 66 -8.96 9.14 10.20
CA GLU A 66 -9.66 9.91 9.17
C GLU A 66 -10.77 9.13 8.47
N PHE A 67 -10.67 7.79 8.46
CA PHE A 67 -11.71 6.92 7.91
C PHE A 67 -12.55 6.24 9.00
N GLY A 68 -12.12 6.30 10.25
CA GLY A 68 -12.87 5.75 11.39
C GLY A 68 -12.87 4.22 11.46
N TYR A 69 -11.88 3.55 10.86
CA TYR A 69 -11.76 2.11 10.89
C TYR A 69 -11.13 1.61 12.20
N VAL A 70 -11.39 0.37 12.55
CA VAL A 70 -10.58 -0.38 13.53
C VAL A 70 -9.44 -1.03 12.75
N ALA A 71 -8.24 -0.46 12.82
CA ALA A 71 -7.14 -0.80 11.95
C ALA A 71 -6.08 -1.68 12.63
N TYR A 72 -5.66 -2.74 11.95
CA TYR A 72 -4.58 -3.63 12.37
C TYR A 72 -3.35 -3.35 11.52
N ALA A 73 -2.29 -2.80 12.14
CA ALA A 73 -1.02 -2.52 11.51
C ALA A 73 -0.14 -3.76 11.53
N VAL A 74 -0.04 -4.47 10.41
CA VAL A 74 0.76 -5.70 10.32
C VAL A 74 2.01 -5.44 9.49
N ASP A 75 3.17 -5.75 10.08
CA ASP A 75 4.45 -5.56 9.43
C ASP A 75 5.50 -6.56 9.95
N LEU A 76 6.45 -6.94 9.09
CA LEU A 76 7.54 -7.85 9.43
C LEU A 76 8.68 -7.15 10.18
N TRP A 77 9.01 -5.92 9.78
CA TRP A 77 10.21 -5.21 10.23
C TRP A 77 9.93 -4.25 11.38
N SER A 78 8.75 -3.65 11.41
CA SER A 78 8.39 -2.63 12.38
C SER A 78 8.20 -3.19 13.79
N ASN A 79 8.55 -2.39 14.78
CA ASN A 79 8.35 -2.74 16.18
C ASN A 79 6.95 -2.32 16.65
N PRO A 80 6.05 -3.25 17.03
CA PRO A 80 4.70 -2.93 17.47
C PRO A 80 4.63 -1.97 18.66
N THR A 81 5.62 -2.03 19.55
CA THR A 81 5.67 -1.11 20.71
C THR A 81 5.98 0.32 20.28
N GLU A 82 6.84 0.51 19.29
CA GLU A 82 7.17 1.84 18.74
C GLU A 82 5.99 2.38 17.95
N ASN A 83 5.36 1.55 17.11
CA ASN A 83 4.14 1.93 16.41
C ASN A 83 3.03 2.34 17.40
N MET A 84 2.82 1.58 18.48
CA MET A 84 1.84 1.96 19.49
C MET A 84 2.19 3.27 20.21
N ARG A 85 3.47 3.56 20.45
CA ARG A 85 3.89 4.86 21.01
C ARG A 85 3.53 5.99 20.05
N PHE A 86 3.83 5.82 18.76
CA PHE A 86 3.45 6.78 17.73
C PHE A 86 1.94 7.00 17.67
N PHE A 87 1.14 5.94 17.63
CA PHE A 87 -0.34 6.04 17.62
C PHE A 87 -0.89 6.83 18.81
N LYS A 88 -0.32 6.62 20.00
CA LYS A 88 -0.69 7.38 21.20
C LYS A 88 -0.38 8.87 21.09
N THR A 89 0.68 9.29 20.39
CA THR A 89 0.97 10.71 20.16
C THR A 89 -0.11 11.38 19.29
N LEU A 90 -0.82 10.58 18.49
CA LEU A 90 -1.95 11.03 17.66
C LEU A 90 -3.32 10.91 18.37
N GLY A 91 -3.33 10.54 19.66
CA GLY A 91 -4.55 10.36 20.45
C GLY A 91 -5.31 9.05 20.15
N LEU A 92 -4.71 8.13 19.38
CA LEU A 92 -5.31 6.83 19.06
C LEU A 92 -5.14 5.83 20.21
N THR A 93 -6.14 5.00 20.41
CA THR A 93 -6.22 4.00 21.47
C THR A 93 -6.12 2.58 20.89
N ASN A 94 -5.83 1.60 21.74
CA ASN A 94 -5.80 0.19 21.34
C ASN A 94 -7.18 -0.40 20.95
N ARG A 95 -8.26 0.38 21.07
CA ARG A 95 -9.57 0.02 20.53
C ARG A 95 -9.75 0.40 19.07
N GLN A 96 -8.93 1.36 18.61
CA GLN A 96 -8.99 1.89 17.24
C GLN A 96 -7.88 1.32 16.37
N ILE A 97 -6.72 0.99 16.98
CA ILE A 97 -5.54 0.60 16.22
C ILE A 97 -4.70 -0.43 17.00
N VAL A 98 -4.28 -1.49 16.31
CA VAL A 98 -3.55 -2.61 16.91
C VAL A 98 -2.34 -2.95 16.06
N PRO A 99 -1.10 -2.67 16.51
CA PRO A 99 0.10 -3.10 15.80
C PRO A 99 0.42 -4.56 16.11
N VAL A 100 0.77 -5.30 15.06
CA VAL A 100 1.12 -6.73 15.11
C VAL A 100 2.36 -6.98 14.27
N LYS A 101 3.33 -7.71 14.82
CA LYS A 101 4.49 -8.18 14.06
C LYS A 101 4.20 -9.55 13.47
N ALA A 102 4.17 -9.64 12.14
CA ALA A 102 3.99 -10.90 11.44
C ALA A 102 4.61 -10.85 10.04
N ASP A 103 4.98 -12.01 9.52
CA ASP A 103 5.44 -12.20 8.15
C ASP A 103 4.23 -12.50 7.25
N ALA A 104 3.95 -11.60 6.32
CA ALA A 104 2.84 -11.76 5.37
C ALA A 104 3.01 -12.99 4.45
N SER A 105 4.24 -13.45 4.22
CA SER A 105 4.53 -14.61 3.38
C SER A 105 4.23 -15.95 4.07
N GLU A 106 4.29 -15.99 5.40
CA GLU A 106 4.09 -17.23 6.18
C GLU A 106 2.63 -17.46 6.53
N GLY A 107 1.98 -16.47 7.10
CA GLY A 107 0.58 -16.49 7.53
C GLY A 107 0.34 -15.51 8.66
N LEU A 108 -0.90 -15.07 8.80
CA LEU A 108 -1.26 -14.04 9.76
C LEU A 108 -1.93 -14.65 11.01
N PRO A 109 -1.69 -14.08 12.21
CA PRO A 109 -2.21 -14.62 13.46
C PRO A 109 -3.67 -14.19 13.72
N PHE A 110 -4.53 -14.36 12.72
CA PHE A 110 -5.95 -14.01 12.79
C PHE A 110 -6.84 -15.18 12.41
N ALA A 111 -8.08 -15.13 12.85
CA ALA A 111 -9.11 -16.09 12.45
C ALA A 111 -9.51 -15.86 10.97
N GLU A 112 -10.00 -16.91 10.31
CA GLU A 112 -10.59 -16.79 8.99
C GLU A 112 -11.78 -15.80 9.00
N GLY A 113 -11.91 -15.02 7.94
CA GLY A 113 -12.98 -14.05 7.79
C GLY A 113 -12.97 -12.95 8.88
N PHE A 114 -11.82 -12.58 9.42
CA PHE A 114 -11.72 -11.58 10.48
C PHE A 114 -11.89 -10.15 9.97
N PHE A 115 -11.33 -9.83 8.79
CA PHE A 115 -11.28 -8.48 8.25
C PHE A 115 -12.43 -8.18 7.28
N ASP A 116 -13.02 -7.00 7.41
CA ASP A 116 -13.96 -6.45 6.43
C ASP A 116 -13.23 -5.99 5.16
N ALA A 117 -12.00 -5.49 5.33
CA ALA A 117 -11.16 -5.12 4.21
C ALA A 117 -9.66 -5.29 4.53
N VAL A 118 -8.87 -5.35 3.46
CA VAL A 118 -7.41 -5.27 3.49
C VAL A 118 -6.98 -4.05 2.67
N VAL A 119 -6.05 -3.29 3.22
CA VAL A 119 -5.31 -2.21 2.57
C VAL A 119 -3.84 -2.60 2.59
N SER A 120 -3.12 -2.38 1.50
CA SER A 120 -1.66 -2.49 1.46
C SER A 120 -1.11 -1.42 0.55
N ILE A 121 -0.20 -0.60 1.08
CA ILE A 121 0.41 0.51 0.35
C ILE A 121 1.92 0.26 0.29
N ASP A 122 2.47 0.28 -0.93
CA ASP A 122 3.91 0.17 -1.22
C ASP A 122 4.58 -1.06 -0.58
N SER A 123 3.88 -2.19 -0.57
CA SER A 123 4.34 -3.39 0.13
C SER A 123 3.97 -4.71 -0.55
N TYR A 124 2.77 -4.83 -1.14
CA TYR A 124 2.26 -6.08 -1.69
C TYR A 124 3.16 -6.70 -2.77
N ASN A 125 3.85 -5.88 -3.54
CA ASN A 125 4.79 -6.30 -4.60
C ASN A 125 5.96 -7.15 -4.08
N TYR A 126 6.30 -7.08 -2.79
CA TYR A 126 7.39 -7.89 -2.23
C TYR A 126 7.01 -9.35 -1.98
N PHE A 127 5.75 -9.64 -1.65
CA PHE A 127 5.29 -10.98 -1.27
C PHE A 127 4.12 -11.51 -2.09
N GLY A 128 3.39 -10.65 -2.80
CA GLY A 128 2.16 -10.99 -3.52
C GLY A 128 2.34 -11.38 -5.00
N ARG A 129 3.56 -11.59 -5.49
CA ARG A 129 3.86 -11.88 -6.90
C ARG A 129 3.53 -13.31 -7.34
N SER A 130 3.33 -14.24 -6.41
CA SER A 130 2.81 -15.57 -6.72
C SER A 130 1.30 -15.52 -6.91
N ALA A 131 0.81 -16.15 -7.98
CA ALA A 131 -0.63 -16.27 -8.24
C ALA A 131 -1.42 -16.93 -7.10
N GLU A 132 -0.76 -17.83 -6.35
CA GLU A 132 -1.39 -18.54 -5.23
C GLU A 132 -1.47 -17.70 -3.96
N TYR A 133 -0.63 -16.66 -3.83
CA TYR A 133 -0.52 -15.88 -2.59
C TYR A 133 -1.86 -15.28 -2.16
N LEU A 134 -2.56 -14.64 -3.10
CA LEU A 134 -3.85 -14.01 -2.82
C LEU A 134 -4.84 -15.00 -2.21
N ASP A 135 -5.06 -16.13 -2.87
CA ASP A 135 -6.05 -17.14 -2.46
C ASP A 135 -5.63 -17.92 -1.20
N ALA A 136 -4.33 -18.23 -1.08
CA ALA A 136 -3.85 -19.12 -0.02
C ALA A 136 -3.44 -18.39 1.26
N LYS A 137 -2.95 -17.14 1.14
CA LYS A 137 -2.31 -16.44 2.26
C LYS A 137 -3.05 -15.18 2.71
N LEU A 138 -3.83 -14.52 1.83
CA LEU A 138 -4.49 -13.27 2.19
C LEU A 138 -6.02 -13.41 2.30
N LEU A 139 -6.68 -13.92 1.27
CA LEU A 139 -8.14 -14.03 1.25
C LEU A 139 -8.76 -14.86 2.38
N PRO A 140 -8.10 -15.89 2.96
CA PRO A 140 -8.67 -16.59 4.11
C PRO A 140 -9.07 -15.67 5.25
N TYR A 141 -8.32 -14.60 5.50
CA TYR A 141 -8.58 -13.65 6.58
C TYR A 141 -9.64 -12.59 6.27
N VAL A 142 -10.02 -12.45 5.00
CA VAL A 142 -11.03 -11.47 4.54
C VAL A 142 -12.42 -12.09 4.62
N LYS A 143 -13.41 -11.34 5.08
CA LYS A 143 -14.82 -11.77 5.03
C LYS A 143 -15.29 -11.96 3.60
N ARG A 144 -16.28 -12.81 3.39
CA ARG A 144 -16.96 -12.94 2.10
C ARG A 144 -17.58 -11.57 1.72
N GLY A 145 -17.35 -11.14 0.47
CA GLY A 145 -17.75 -9.81 0.00
C GLY A 145 -16.83 -8.67 0.44
N GLY A 146 -15.82 -8.96 1.28
CA GLY A 146 -14.85 -7.97 1.75
C GLY A 146 -13.94 -7.48 0.64
N ILE A 147 -13.39 -6.29 0.83
CA ILE A 147 -12.58 -5.57 -0.14
C ILE A 147 -11.09 -5.76 0.14
N VAL A 148 -10.32 -5.97 -0.92
CA VAL A 148 -8.86 -5.92 -0.89
C VAL A 148 -8.44 -4.79 -1.82
N ALA A 149 -7.87 -3.73 -1.25
CA ALA A 149 -7.38 -2.55 -1.96
C ALA A 149 -5.86 -2.47 -1.80
N LEU A 150 -5.15 -2.59 -2.89
CA LEU A 150 -3.69 -2.65 -2.93
C LEU A 150 -3.15 -1.53 -3.79
N CYS A 151 -2.03 -0.95 -3.38
CA CYS A 151 -1.29 0.06 -4.13
C CYS A 151 0.20 -0.24 -3.99
N PHE A 152 0.91 -0.28 -5.11
CA PHE A 152 2.32 -0.67 -5.15
C PHE A 152 3.05 -0.05 -6.35
N PRO A 153 4.40 0.01 -6.31
CA PRO A 153 5.19 0.47 -7.43
C PRO A 153 4.93 -0.35 -8.68
N GLY A 154 4.84 0.32 -9.81
CA GLY A 154 4.63 -0.30 -11.11
C GLY A 154 5.50 0.29 -12.20
N MET A 155 5.51 -0.39 -13.34
CA MET A 155 6.04 0.11 -14.60
C MET A 155 4.91 0.54 -15.52
N LYS A 156 5.12 1.61 -16.30
CA LYS A 156 4.17 2.00 -17.37
C LYS A 156 4.14 0.96 -18.49
N HIS A 157 5.30 0.37 -18.78
CA HIS A 157 5.49 -0.74 -19.72
C HIS A 157 6.64 -1.61 -19.22
N ASP A 158 6.55 -2.91 -19.46
CA ASP A 158 7.64 -3.83 -19.12
C ASP A 158 8.95 -3.44 -19.83
N CYS A 159 9.99 -3.23 -19.04
CA CYS A 159 11.33 -2.91 -19.52
C CYS A 159 12.42 -3.80 -18.92
N HIS A 160 12.08 -4.94 -18.32
CA HIS A 160 13.03 -5.84 -17.66
C HIS A 160 14.10 -6.38 -18.61
N ALA A 161 13.76 -6.65 -19.88
CA ALA A 161 14.73 -7.17 -20.86
C ALA A 161 15.85 -6.17 -21.20
N ASN A 162 15.59 -4.86 -21.05
CA ASN A 162 16.56 -3.80 -21.31
C ASN A 162 16.20 -2.58 -20.45
N PRO A 163 16.50 -2.60 -19.14
CA PRO A 163 16.13 -1.52 -18.25
C PRO A 163 16.80 -0.20 -18.65
N PRO A 164 16.07 0.91 -18.72
CA PRO A 164 16.63 2.24 -18.94
C PRO A 164 17.70 2.59 -17.91
N ALA A 165 18.76 3.26 -18.36
CA ALA A 165 19.89 3.60 -17.51
C ALA A 165 19.48 4.43 -16.28
N CYS A 166 18.47 5.29 -16.41
CA CYS A 166 17.95 6.08 -15.30
C CYS A 166 17.37 5.22 -14.16
N LEU A 167 16.79 4.05 -14.46
CA LEU A 167 16.32 3.14 -13.42
C LEU A 167 17.48 2.48 -12.68
N LEU A 168 18.53 2.13 -13.40
CA LEU A 168 19.72 1.47 -12.84
C LEU A 168 20.60 2.40 -11.98
N GLU A 169 20.27 3.69 -11.90
CA GLU A 169 20.91 4.61 -10.96
C GLU A 169 20.48 4.36 -9.49
N SER A 170 19.27 3.84 -9.27
CA SER A 170 18.73 3.57 -7.91
C SER A 170 18.38 2.11 -7.68
N TRP A 171 17.96 1.38 -8.70
CA TRP A 171 17.49 0.01 -8.56
C TRP A 171 18.34 -0.97 -9.32
N THR A 172 18.77 -2.05 -8.68
CA THR A 172 19.38 -3.19 -9.35
C THR A 172 18.34 -3.94 -10.18
N PRO A 173 18.76 -4.76 -11.18
CA PRO A 173 17.82 -5.63 -11.90
C PRO A 173 16.98 -6.52 -10.97
N ASP A 174 17.56 -7.06 -9.89
CA ASP A 174 16.85 -7.89 -8.92
C ASP A 174 15.79 -7.07 -8.14
N GLN A 175 16.03 -5.78 -7.88
CA GLN A 175 15.05 -4.91 -7.27
C GLN A 175 13.94 -4.52 -8.25
N LEU A 176 14.26 -4.34 -9.54
CA LEU A 176 13.26 -4.09 -10.57
C LEU A 176 12.30 -5.28 -10.75
N ASP A 177 12.73 -6.53 -10.46
CA ASP A 177 11.87 -7.72 -10.48
C ASP A 177 10.69 -7.67 -9.50
N TYR A 178 10.67 -6.71 -8.58
CA TYR A 178 9.51 -6.44 -7.73
C TYR A 178 8.51 -5.44 -8.34
N ILE A 179 8.82 -4.83 -9.49
CA ILE A 179 8.05 -3.75 -10.09
C ILE A 179 7.60 -4.18 -11.49
N HIS A 180 6.31 -4.41 -11.68
CA HIS A 180 5.74 -4.89 -12.94
C HIS A 180 4.65 -3.94 -13.45
N ASP A 181 4.27 -4.10 -14.72
CA ASP A 181 3.20 -3.33 -15.34
C ASP A 181 1.79 -3.90 -15.06
N ILE A 182 0.77 -3.16 -15.44
CA ILE A 182 -0.64 -3.57 -15.27
C ILE A 182 -0.94 -4.92 -15.95
N PRO A 183 -0.51 -5.18 -17.20
CA PRO A 183 -0.76 -6.48 -17.83
C PRO A 183 -0.23 -7.66 -17.03
N TRP A 184 0.98 -7.55 -16.46
CA TRP A 184 1.57 -8.58 -15.64
C TRP A 184 0.77 -8.83 -14.35
N TRP A 185 0.45 -7.76 -13.61
CA TRP A 185 -0.33 -7.87 -12.40
C TRP A 185 -1.74 -8.39 -12.65
N ASN A 186 -2.37 -7.97 -13.75
CA ASN A 186 -3.68 -8.48 -14.13
C ASN A 186 -3.64 -9.99 -14.34
N ALA A 187 -2.61 -10.51 -15.04
CA ALA A 187 -2.42 -11.94 -15.26
C ALA A 187 -2.23 -12.72 -13.94
N ILE A 188 -1.61 -12.12 -12.91
CA ILE A 188 -1.48 -12.70 -11.58
C ILE A 188 -2.85 -12.76 -10.88
N PHE A 189 -3.59 -11.65 -10.83
CA PHE A 189 -4.86 -11.58 -10.11
C PHE A 189 -5.99 -12.35 -10.80
N GLU A 190 -5.99 -12.49 -12.13
CA GLU A 190 -6.96 -13.30 -12.88
C GLU A 190 -6.88 -14.79 -12.55
N GLN A 191 -5.78 -15.26 -11.98
CA GLN A 191 -5.65 -16.66 -11.55
C GLN A 191 -6.39 -16.95 -10.24
N SER A 192 -6.81 -15.93 -9.50
CA SER A 192 -7.59 -16.11 -8.27
C SER A 192 -8.96 -16.75 -8.57
N LYS A 193 -9.27 -17.77 -7.79
CA LYS A 193 -10.59 -18.44 -7.83
C LYS A 193 -11.57 -17.83 -6.82
N ASN A 194 -11.07 -17.04 -5.89
CA ASN A 194 -11.79 -16.58 -4.71
C ASN A 194 -11.97 -15.05 -4.66
N ALA A 195 -11.50 -14.32 -5.69
CA ALA A 195 -11.71 -12.88 -5.80
C ALA A 195 -12.16 -12.46 -7.19
N ASP A 196 -12.86 -11.34 -7.26
CA ASP A 196 -13.19 -10.62 -8.48
C ASP A 196 -12.34 -9.35 -8.55
N ILE A 197 -11.72 -9.07 -9.70
CA ILE A 197 -11.06 -7.80 -9.97
C ILE A 197 -12.14 -6.78 -10.28
N LEU A 198 -12.32 -5.79 -9.42
CA LEU A 198 -13.29 -4.71 -9.64
C LEU A 198 -12.71 -3.58 -10.48
N GLY A 199 -11.41 -3.33 -10.35
CA GLY A 199 -10.68 -2.35 -11.16
C GLY A 199 -9.21 -2.35 -10.85
N MET A 200 -8.40 -1.98 -11.85
CA MET A 200 -6.95 -1.77 -11.76
C MET A 200 -6.56 -0.60 -12.64
N ARG A 201 -5.76 0.31 -12.11
CA ARG A 201 -5.28 1.48 -12.86
C ARG A 201 -4.01 2.07 -12.27
N GLU A 202 -3.39 2.96 -13.03
CA GLU A 202 -2.35 3.85 -12.50
C GLU A 202 -2.95 4.89 -11.55
N MET A 203 -2.18 5.25 -10.51
CA MET A 203 -2.52 6.32 -9.57
C MET A 203 -2.23 7.69 -10.20
N GLN A 204 -3.12 8.66 -9.96
CA GLN A 204 -2.95 10.03 -10.45
C GLN A 204 -1.98 10.85 -9.58
N CYS A 205 -1.89 10.52 -8.29
CA CYS A 205 -1.04 11.25 -7.35
C CYS A 205 0.42 10.76 -7.30
N THR A 206 0.82 9.87 -8.20
CA THR A 206 2.18 9.30 -8.20
C THR A 206 3.26 10.38 -8.10
N GLU A 207 3.22 11.41 -8.95
CA GLU A 207 4.22 12.49 -8.95
C GLU A 207 4.20 13.31 -7.66
N GLU A 208 3.00 13.63 -7.13
CA GLU A 208 2.87 14.36 -5.86
C GLU A 208 3.38 13.54 -4.66
N ALA A 209 3.12 12.22 -4.66
CA ALA A 209 3.60 11.32 -3.62
C ALA A 209 5.13 11.17 -3.65
N TRP A 210 5.72 11.10 -4.85
CA TRP A 210 7.17 11.10 -5.05
C TRP A 210 7.82 12.41 -4.62
N ALA A 211 7.21 13.56 -4.92
CA ALA A 211 7.74 14.88 -4.51
C ALA A 211 7.89 14.98 -2.99
N ASP A 212 6.92 14.46 -2.22
CA ASP A 212 7.02 14.42 -0.76
C ASP A 212 8.17 13.51 -0.29
N TRP A 213 8.31 12.30 -0.88
CA TRP A 213 9.40 11.38 -0.58
C TRP A 213 10.77 11.99 -0.83
N LEU A 214 10.96 12.59 -2.00
CA LEU A 214 12.24 13.20 -2.38
C LEU A 214 12.60 14.43 -1.55
N SER A 215 11.66 14.99 -0.79
CA SER A 215 11.91 16.06 0.17
C SER A 215 12.40 15.56 1.55
N CYS A 216 12.38 14.24 1.78
CA CYS A 216 12.83 13.64 3.03
C CYS A 216 14.36 13.68 3.15
N ASP A 217 14.87 13.98 4.34
CA ASP A 217 16.27 13.78 4.67
C ASP A 217 16.52 12.30 5.04
N ASN A 218 16.53 11.46 4.02
CA ASN A 218 16.67 10.02 4.11
C ASN A 218 17.65 9.52 3.04
N GLU A 219 18.49 8.55 3.37
CA GLU A 219 19.50 8.05 2.42
C GLU A 219 18.89 7.38 1.18
N TYR A 220 17.79 6.64 1.34
CA TYR A 220 17.08 6.02 0.22
C TYR A 220 16.41 7.07 -0.67
N ALA A 221 15.80 8.09 -0.08
CA ALA A 221 15.23 9.21 -0.83
C ALA A 221 16.29 9.95 -1.66
N ARG A 222 17.51 10.10 -1.10
CA ARG A 222 18.64 10.70 -1.84
C ARG A 222 19.12 9.82 -2.99
N CYS A 223 19.13 8.49 -2.81
CA CYS A 223 19.45 7.55 -3.91
C CYS A 223 18.39 7.66 -5.02
N ASP A 224 17.11 7.62 -4.66
CA ASP A 224 16.00 7.70 -5.60
C ASP A 224 15.96 9.03 -6.36
N ALA A 225 16.39 10.12 -5.70
CA ALA A 225 16.42 11.44 -6.32
C ALA A 225 17.30 11.50 -7.57
N SER A 226 18.39 10.72 -7.64
CA SER A 226 19.25 10.64 -8.83
C SER A 226 18.48 10.04 -10.01
N ALA A 227 17.85 8.88 -9.80
CA ALA A 227 17.08 8.19 -10.81
C ALA A 227 15.88 9.02 -11.30
N VAL A 228 15.14 9.65 -10.37
CA VAL A 228 13.99 10.50 -10.73
C VAL A 228 14.45 11.71 -11.53
N LYS A 229 15.56 12.35 -11.16
CA LYS A 229 16.14 13.47 -11.92
C LYS A 229 16.59 13.04 -13.33
N ALA A 230 17.04 11.78 -13.48
CA ALA A 230 17.42 11.19 -14.76
C ALA A 230 16.22 10.72 -15.61
N GLY A 231 14.99 10.85 -15.13
CA GLY A 231 13.77 10.54 -15.87
C GLY A 231 13.10 9.21 -15.48
N ALA A 232 13.40 8.63 -14.32
CA ALA A 232 12.81 7.34 -13.91
C ALA A 232 11.29 7.33 -13.91
N LEU A 233 10.63 8.45 -13.57
CA LEU A 233 9.17 8.56 -13.57
C LEU A 233 8.54 8.58 -14.98
N GLU A 234 9.34 8.61 -16.05
CA GLU A 234 8.85 8.36 -17.40
C GLU A 234 8.51 6.87 -17.61
N TYR A 235 9.14 5.98 -16.82
CA TYR A 235 9.01 4.52 -16.90
C TYR A 235 8.22 3.93 -15.72
N LEU A 236 8.31 4.57 -14.55
CA LEU A 236 7.64 4.11 -13.33
C LEU A 236 6.31 4.83 -13.12
N ASN A 237 5.39 4.12 -12.49
CA ASN A 237 4.13 4.61 -11.97
C ASN A 237 3.84 4.01 -10.59
N THR A 238 2.66 4.27 -10.07
CA THR A 238 2.08 3.54 -8.95
C THR A 238 0.77 2.92 -9.43
N ILE A 239 0.61 1.63 -9.22
CA ILE A 239 -0.58 0.88 -9.64
C ILE A 239 -1.45 0.63 -8.43
N MET A 240 -2.76 0.81 -8.59
CA MET A 240 -3.74 0.35 -7.62
C MET A 240 -4.63 -0.74 -8.21
N VAL A 241 -5.08 -1.65 -7.35
CA VAL A 241 -6.09 -2.65 -7.66
C VAL A 241 -7.11 -2.76 -6.54
N VAL A 242 -8.37 -2.92 -6.92
CA VAL A 242 -9.48 -3.21 -6.00
C VAL A 242 -10.07 -4.56 -6.35
N LEU A 243 -10.07 -5.45 -5.36
CA LEU A 243 -10.60 -6.81 -5.47
C LEU A 243 -11.74 -7.00 -4.48
N ARG A 244 -12.66 -7.92 -4.78
CA ARG A 244 -13.71 -8.37 -3.85
C ARG A 244 -13.61 -9.87 -3.64
N LYS A 245 -13.54 -10.29 -2.38
CA LYS A 245 -13.63 -11.73 -2.06
C LYS A 245 -15.01 -12.28 -2.38
N ARG A 246 -15.08 -13.41 -3.08
CA ARG A 246 -16.31 -14.15 -3.43
C ARG A 246 -16.98 -14.82 -2.23
#